data_8cb029e61e6f6e0eee5ce9931e7f0eeb
#
_entry.id   8cb029e61e6f6e0eee5ce9931e7f0eeb
#
_cell.length_a   1.000
_cell.length_b   1.000
_cell.length_c   1.000
_cell.angle_alpha   90.00
_cell.angle_beta   90.00
_cell.angle_gamma   90.00
#
_symmetry.space_group_name_H-M   'P 1'
#
loop_
_entity.id
_entity.type
_entity.pdbx_description
1 polymer ?
#
loop_
_entity_poly.entity_id
_entity_poly.type
_entity_poly.pdbx_seq_one_letter_code
_entity_poly.pdbx_strand_id
1 'polypeptide(L)'
;MGSLRELYPMPDIDKHWSVPQEFDATFDFEYGEGRTTLMHLYQKGKDMQWDAVNRIDWSLDLDVENPMQLPDEGIALHGSDIWKKMSKKHQIEFRRHAQAWNISQFMQGEQAALICAAKIVEQVPDLDAKFYAATQVMDEARHVEAYKNLMQKFGVAYPMTAPLKALVDDALRDSRWDFTYLAMQVVIEGLALAAFGTIRDLAQNPLAKMVNAYVMEDEARHVAFGRLTLRDYYPQLTQAERDEREEFLVEACYHMRDRFQAREVYETMDLPVEECVAYAEQSEMNKLFRTLLFQRIVPVVKDIGLWGDKIQKAYTDMGVMHYADQDLDELAAQDEKIAKDLDTVNHQDVRMAYVHAVAGAAE
;
A
#
# COMPACT_ATOMS: atom_id res chain seq x y z
N MET A 1 -17.48 16.74 -11.21
CA MET A 1 -16.08 16.32 -11.22
C MET A 1 -15.85 15.41 -12.41
N GLY A 2 -14.79 15.64 -13.22
CA GLY A 2 -14.43 14.80 -14.37
C GLY A 2 -13.95 13.41 -13.94
N SER A 3 -13.86 12.47 -14.89
CA SER A 3 -13.30 11.14 -14.64
C SER A 3 -11.79 11.25 -14.37
N LEU A 4 -11.25 10.50 -13.40
CA LEU A 4 -9.80 10.41 -13.19
C LEU A 4 -9.04 9.94 -14.44
N ARG A 5 -9.72 9.27 -15.37
CA ARG A 5 -9.14 8.88 -16.66
C ARG A 5 -8.70 10.06 -17.51
N GLU A 6 -9.36 11.21 -17.36
CA GLU A 6 -8.98 12.45 -18.05
C GLU A 6 -7.64 13.02 -17.55
N LEU A 7 -7.18 12.55 -16.39
CA LEU A 7 -5.92 12.95 -15.77
C LEU A 7 -4.73 12.05 -16.17
N TYR A 8 -4.97 10.92 -16.86
CA TYR A 8 -3.88 10.06 -17.32
C TYR A 8 -3.11 10.73 -18.45
N PRO A 9 -1.79 10.89 -18.33
CA PRO A 9 -0.97 11.48 -19.38
C PRO A 9 -0.69 10.52 -20.54
N MET A 10 -1.06 9.25 -20.39
CA MET A 10 -0.82 8.18 -21.36
C MET A 10 -2.07 7.94 -22.21
N PRO A 11 -1.94 7.77 -23.54
CA PRO A 11 -3.07 7.40 -24.39
C PRO A 11 -3.48 5.94 -24.18
N ASP A 12 -4.68 5.59 -24.61
CA ASP A 12 -5.19 4.22 -24.81
C ASP A 12 -5.12 3.28 -23.60
N ILE A 13 -5.45 3.79 -22.39
CA ILE A 13 -5.58 2.95 -21.19
C ILE A 13 -6.93 2.25 -21.22
N ASP A 14 -6.92 0.92 -21.06
CA ASP A 14 -8.12 0.09 -20.98
C ASP A 14 -9.08 0.59 -19.89
N LYS A 15 -10.38 0.63 -20.21
CA LYS A 15 -11.42 1.02 -19.25
C LYS A 15 -11.71 -0.05 -18.21
N HIS A 16 -11.52 -1.29 -18.61
CA HIS A 16 -11.84 -2.47 -17.82
C HIS A 16 -10.72 -3.48 -17.94
N TRP A 17 -10.46 -4.15 -16.84
CA TRP A 17 -9.63 -5.33 -16.76
C TRP A 17 -10.44 -6.42 -16.06
N SER A 18 -10.44 -7.61 -16.60
CA SER A 18 -11.17 -8.76 -16.06
C SER A 18 -10.21 -9.91 -15.80
N VAL A 19 -10.30 -10.49 -14.62
CA VAL A 19 -9.58 -11.70 -14.25
C VAL A 19 -10.60 -12.83 -14.11
N PRO A 20 -10.54 -13.88 -14.95
CA PRO A 20 -11.36 -15.05 -14.76
C PRO A 20 -11.02 -15.74 -13.44
N GLN A 21 -12.04 -16.17 -12.69
CA GLN A 21 -11.88 -16.86 -11.41
C GLN A 21 -12.67 -18.18 -11.47
N GLU A 22 -12.04 -19.26 -10.97
CA GLU A 22 -12.65 -20.58 -10.86
C GLU A 22 -12.51 -21.05 -9.41
N PHE A 23 -13.56 -20.85 -8.60
CA PHE A 23 -13.62 -21.31 -7.22
C PHE A 23 -15.05 -21.55 -6.78
N ASP A 24 -15.20 -22.31 -5.69
CA ASP A 24 -16.48 -22.57 -5.05
C ASP A 24 -16.74 -21.55 -3.94
N ALA A 25 -17.96 -21.00 -3.88
CA ALA A 25 -18.41 -20.26 -2.72
C ALA A 25 -18.67 -21.23 -1.56
N THR A 26 -18.03 -21.01 -0.42
CA THR A 26 -18.10 -21.88 0.75
C THR A 26 -19.04 -21.30 1.79
N PHE A 27 -19.98 -22.13 2.26
CA PHE A 27 -20.88 -21.80 3.36
C PHE A 27 -20.42 -22.54 4.62
N ASP A 28 -20.45 -21.84 5.74
CA ASP A 28 -20.24 -22.41 7.08
C ASP A 28 -21.56 -22.33 7.86
N PHE A 29 -22.02 -23.46 8.34
CA PHE A 29 -23.28 -23.57 9.13
C PHE A 29 -23.01 -23.72 10.63
N GLU A 30 -21.74 -23.63 11.06
CA GLU A 30 -21.37 -23.64 12.46
C GLU A 30 -21.48 -22.23 13.04
N TYR A 31 -22.63 -21.92 13.62
CA TYR A 31 -22.94 -20.62 14.22
C TYR A 31 -22.55 -20.55 15.71
N GLY A 32 -21.66 -21.41 16.15
CA GLY A 32 -21.14 -21.45 17.51
C GLY A 32 -20.25 -20.25 17.89
N GLU A 33 -19.54 -20.38 19.02
CA GLU A 33 -18.53 -19.38 19.40
C GLU A 33 -17.36 -19.42 18.41
N GLY A 34 -17.20 -18.34 17.62
CA GLY A 34 -16.10 -18.18 16.69
C GLY A 34 -14.74 -17.97 17.39
N ARG A 35 -13.66 -17.88 16.61
CA ARG A 35 -12.33 -17.58 17.13
C ARG A 35 -12.32 -16.19 17.78
N THR A 36 -12.11 -16.17 19.10
CA THR A 36 -12.19 -14.93 19.91
C THR A 36 -11.33 -13.80 19.34
N THR A 37 -10.14 -14.12 18.82
CA THR A 37 -9.23 -13.14 18.22
C THR A 37 -9.80 -12.48 16.95
N LEU A 38 -10.39 -13.26 16.05
CA LEU A 38 -11.02 -12.73 14.83
C LEU A 38 -12.29 -11.95 15.14
N MET A 39 -13.09 -12.42 16.10
CA MET A 39 -14.30 -11.69 16.52
C MET A 39 -13.99 -10.38 17.23
N HIS A 40 -12.90 -10.30 18.01
CA HIS A 40 -12.41 -9.03 18.55
C HIS A 40 -11.94 -8.09 17.44
N LEU A 41 -11.22 -8.61 16.44
CA LEU A 41 -10.76 -7.82 15.30
C LEU A 41 -11.94 -7.30 14.47
N TYR A 42 -12.96 -8.16 14.25
CA TYR A 42 -14.20 -7.76 13.59
C TYR A 42 -14.95 -6.66 14.37
N GLN A 43 -15.06 -6.80 15.73
CA GLN A 43 -15.66 -5.75 16.53
C GLN A 43 -14.88 -4.45 16.44
N LYS A 44 -13.53 -4.53 16.55
CA LYS A 44 -12.66 -3.35 16.39
C LYS A 44 -12.83 -2.69 15.00
N GLY A 45 -12.92 -3.48 13.92
CA GLY A 45 -13.18 -2.97 12.58
C GLY A 45 -14.50 -2.21 12.48
N LYS A 46 -15.57 -2.67 13.16
CA LYS A 46 -16.85 -1.94 13.22
C LYS A 46 -16.76 -0.65 14.02
N ASP A 47 -16.11 -0.70 15.18
CA ASP A 47 -16.02 0.44 16.11
C ASP A 47 -15.16 1.58 15.56
N MET A 48 -14.22 1.24 14.68
CA MET A 48 -13.26 2.19 14.07
C MET A 48 -13.64 2.61 12.64
N GLN A 49 -14.89 2.38 12.22
CA GLN A 49 -15.36 2.87 10.91
C GLN A 49 -15.36 4.40 10.88
N TRP A 50 -14.94 4.95 9.75
CA TRP A 50 -14.90 6.37 9.52
C TRP A 50 -15.40 6.72 8.10
N ASP A 51 -15.67 7.99 7.88
CA ASP A 51 -16.18 8.51 6.61
C ASP A 51 -15.11 9.39 5.96
N ALA A 52 -14.74 9.06 4.72
CA ALA A 52 -13.66 9.74 4.00
C ALA A 52 -13.96 11.22 3.71
N VAL A 53 -15.24 11.57 3.58
CA VAL A 53 -15.66 12.97 3.31
C VAL A 53 -15.57 13.81 4.58
N ASN A 54 -15.90 13.23 5.74
CA ASN A 54 -16.05 13.98 7.00
C ASN A 54 -14.79 14.00 7.85
N ARG A 55 -13.98 12.92 7.86
CA ARG A 55 -12.76 12.82 8.68
C ARG A 55 -11.58 13.58 8.08
N ILE A 56 -11.51 13.65 6.75
CA ILE A 56 -10.41 14.31 6.03
C ILE A 56 -10.81 15.74 5.67
N ASP A 57 -9.97 16.72 6.00
CA ASP A 57 -10.21 18.12 5.62
C ASP A 57 -9.84 18.36 4.15
N TRP A 58 -10.79 18.12 3.27
CA TRP A 58 -10.65 18.34 1.83
C TRP A 58 -10.58 19.82 1.41
N SER A 59 -10.72 20.77 2.34
CA SER A 59 -10.47 22.19 2.06
C SER A 59 -8.99 22.52 1.92
N LEU A 60 -8.13 21.64 2.42
CA LEU A 60 -6.68 21.75 2.27
C LEU A 60 -6.27 21.41 0.83
N ASP A 61 -5.23 22.08 0.33
CA ASP A 61 -4.67 21.86 -0.99
C ASP A 61 -3.25 21.28 -0.92
N LEU A 62 -2.85 20.67 -2.02
CA LEU A 62 -1.46 20.24 -2.22
C LEU A 62 -0.61 21.47 -2.62
N ASP A 63 0.67 21.42 -2.28
CA ASP A 63 1.60 22.46 -2.66
C ASP A 63 1.88 22.46 -4.18
N VAL A 64 1.99 23.65 -4.77
CA VAL A 64 2.13 23.78 -6.23
C VAL A 64 3.50 23.32 -6.73
N GLU A 65 4.58 23.52 -5.97
CA GLU A 65 5.94 23.17 -6.37
C GLU A 65 6.36 21.76 -5.89
N ASN A 66 5.78 21.30 -4.76
CA ASN A 66 6.05 20.00 -4.17
C ASN A 66 4.77 19.47 -3.47
N PRO A 67 3.87 18.80 -4.18
CA PRO A 67 2.50 18.53 -3.71
C PRO A 67 2.39 17.98 -2.28
N MET A 68 3.17 16.96 -1.94
CA MET A 68 3.17 16.38 -0.59
C MET A 68 4.22 17.01 0.34
N GLN A 69 5.01 17.97 -0.16
CA GLN A 69 6.13 18.58 0.56
C GLN A 69 7.11 17.53 1.12
N LEU A 70 7.47 16.56 0.28
CA LEU A 70 8.46 15.54 0.58
C LEU A 70 9.89 16.12 0.40
N PRO A 71 10.88 15.64 1.18
CA PRO A 71 12.26 16.05 1.02
C PRO A 71 12.80 15.63 -0.37
N ASP A 72 13.61 16.47 -0.98
CA ASP A 72 14.17 16.23 -2.33
C ASP A 72 15.04 14.96 -2.39
N GLU A 73 15.65 14.57 -1.27
CA GLU A 73 16.45 13.35 -1.14
C GLU A 73 15.62 12.09 -1.40
N GLY A 74 14.30 12.12 -1.20
CA GLY A 74 13.37 11.05 -1.54
C GLY A 74 13.02 10.96 -3.02
N ILE A 75 13.48 11.92 -3.85
CA ILE A 75 13.24 11.90 -5.29
C ILE A 75 14.24 10.93 -5.95
N ALA A 76 13.74 9.96 -6.72
CA ALA A 76 14.54 8.91 -7.34
C ALA A 76 15.72 9.43 -8.18
N LEU A 77 15.56 10.59 -8.84
CA LEU A 77 16.59 11.21 -9.67
C LEU A 77 17.39 12.31 -8.97
N HIS A 78 17.10 12.63 -7.71
CA HIS A 78 17.81 13.69 -6.99
C HIS A 78 19.33 13.46 -7.00
N GLY A 79 20.08 14.51 -7.28
CA GLY A 79 21.55 14.45 -7.38
C GLY A 79 22.11 13.91 -8.71
N SER A 80 21.29 13.33 -9.59
CA SER A 80 21.74 12.88 -10.92
C SER A 80 22.08 14.05 -11.85
N ASP A 81 22.85 13.76 -12.90
CA ASP A 81 23.10 14.75 -13.95
C ASP A 81 21.84 15.10 -14.74
N ILE A 82 20.89 14.16 -14.84
CA ILE A 82 19.57 14.39 -15.43
C ILE A 82 18.82 15.44 -14.61
N TRP A 83 18.73 15.25 -13.28
CA TRP A 83 18.07 16.20 -12.37
C TRP A 83 18.70 17.58 -12.40
N LYS A 84 20.03 17.67 -12.38
CA LYS A 84 20.77 18.94 -12.42
C LYS A 84 20.59 19.72 -13.72
N LYS A 85 20.34 19.03 -14.83
CA LYS A 85 20.07 19.66 -16.13
C LYS A 85 18.63 20.11 -16.32
N MET A 86 17.70 19.64 -15.47
CA MET A 86 16.30 20.07 -15.52
C MET A 86 16.17 21.55 -15.14
N SER A 87 15.32 22.28 -15.85
CA SER A 87 14.88 23.61 -15.39
C SER A 87 14.07 23.49 -14.11
N LYS A 88 13.98 24.56 -13.30
CA LYS A 88 13.13 24.58 -12.09
C LYS A 88 11.70 24.14 -12.42
N LYS A 89 11.13 24.60 -13.53
CA LYS A 89 9.80 24.19 -13.99
C LYS A 89 9.70 22.68 -14.22
N HIS A 90 10.68 22.07 -14.86
CA HIS A 90 10.71 20.62 -15.09
C HIS A 90 10.88 19.83 -13.79
N GLN A 91 11.65 20.33 -12.83
CA GLN A 91 11.78 19.71 -11.50
C GLN A 91 10.45 19.74 -10.71
N ILE A 92 9.69 20.83 -10.80
CA ILE A 92 8.34 20.95 -10.21
C ILE A 92 7.40 19.92 -10.85
N GLU A 93 7.35 19.86 -12.17
CA GLU A 93 6.53 18.88 -12.88
C GLU A 93 6.94 17.45 -12.54
N PHE A 94 8.24 17.17 -12.46
CA PHE A 94 8.72 15.84 -12.08
C PHE A 94 8.27 15.45 -10.66
N ARG A 95 8.37 16.33 -9.66
CA ARG A 95 7.85 16.07 -8.31
C ARG A 95 6.36 15.71 -8.35
N ARG A 96 5.58 16.51 -9.08
CA ARG A 96 4.13 16.28 -9.23
C ARG A 96 3.84 14.91 -9.83
N HIS A 97 4.50 14.59 -10.95
CA HIS A 97 4.30 13.30 -11.64
C HIS A 97 4.77 12.10 -10.81
N ALA A 98 5.95 12.18 -10.17
CA ALA A 98 6.49 11.10 -9.35
C ALA A 98 5.62 10.83 -8.11
N GLN A 99 5.18 11.88 -7.41
CA GLN A 99 4.31 11.74 -6.25
C GLN A 99 2.91 11.25 -6.65
N ALA A 100 2.34 11.78 -7.72
CA ALA A 100 1.06 11.32 -8.25
C ALA A 100 1.11 9.86 -8.73
N TRP A 101 2.24 9.42 -9.30
CA TRP A 101 2.44 8.03 -9.69
C TRP A 101 2.36 7.10 -8.47
N ASN A 102 3.06 7.44 -7.36
CA ASN A 102 3.00 6.65 -6.12
C ASN A 102 1.57 6.55 -5.59
N ILE A 103 0.87 7.68 -5.45
CA ILE A 103 -0.51 7.71 -4.95
C ILE A 103 -1.47 6.98 -5.91
N SER A 104 -1.23 7.03 -7.23
CA SER A 104 -2.00 6.24 -8.19
C SER A 104 -1.84 4.73 -7.95
N GLN A 105 -0.61 4.26 -7.69
CA GLN A 105 -0.37 2.84 -7.39
C GLN A 105 -1.05 2.41 -6.09
N PHE A 106 -1.15 3.30 -5.09
CA PHE A 106 -1.93 3.03 -3.89
C PHE A 106 -3.41 2.87 -4.22
N MET A 107 -4.03 3.87 -4.84
CA MET A 107 -5.43 3.81 -5.24
C MET A 107 -5.79 2.56 -6.07
N GLN A 108 -4.91 2.16 -7.00
CA GLN A 108 -5.10 0.94 -7.79
C GLN A 108 -4.93 -0.33 -6.94
N GLY A 109 -4.03 -0.31 -5.98
CA GLY A 109 -3.84 -1.37 -4.98
C GLY A 109 -5.08 -1.55 -4.11
N GLU A 110 -5.67 -0.46 -3.60
CA GLU A 110 -6.90 -0.50 -2.80
C GLU A 110 -8.08 -1.09 -3.57
N GLN A 111 -8.21 -0.75 -4.87
CA GLN A 111 -9.24 -1.40 -5.69
C GLN A 111 -8.99 -2.91 -5.86
N ALA A 112 -7.74 -3.33 -5.96
CA ALA A 112 -7.40 -4.75 -6.00
C ALA A 112 -7.69 -5.43 -4.65
N ALA A 113 -7.36 -4.78 -3.53
CA ALA A 113 -7.64 -5.24 -2.18
C ALA A 113 -9.16 -5.40 -1.95
N LEU A 114 -9.97 -4.45 -2.40
CA LEU A 114 -11.43 -4.53 -2.40
C LEU A 114 -11.93 -5.84 -3.05
N ILE A 115 -11.41 -6.17 -4.22
CA ILE A 115 -11.82 -7.37 -4.98
C ILE A 115 -11.29 -8.64 -4.30
N CYS A 116 -10.04 -8.64 -3.81
CA CYS A 116 -9.46 -9.78 -3.10
C CYS A 116 -10.18 -10.04 -1.76
N ALA A 117 -10.52 -9.01 -1.00
CA ALA A 117 -11.30 -9.14 0.24
C ALA A 117 -12.70 -9.72 -0.03
N ALA A 118 -13.37 -9.29 -1.13
CA ALA A 118 -14.64 -9.86 -1.55
C ALA A 118 -14.50 -11.36 -1.91
N LYS A 119 -13.44 -11.75 -2.62
CA LYS A 119 -13.13 -13.16 -2.91
C LYS A 119 -12.92 -13.97 -1.63
N ILE A 120 -12.25 -13.42 -0.62
CA ILE A 120 -12.08 -14.07 0.67
C ILE A 120 -13.43 -14.30 1.35
N VAL A 121 -14.36 -13.35 1.31
CA VAL A 121 -15.74 -13.54 1.83
C VAL A 121 -16.40 -14.77 1.22
N GLU A 122 -16.21 -15.01 -0.08
CA GLU A 122 -16.81 -16.16 -0.76
C GLU A 122 -16.10 -17.47 -0.41
N GLN A 123 -14.77 -17.51 -0.38
CA GLN A 123 -13.96 -18.72 -0.35
C GLN A 123 -13.59 -19.24 1.04
N VAL A 124 -13.26 -18.35 2.00
CA VAL A 124 -12.73 -18.78 3.30
C VAL A 124 -13.71 -19.71 4.00
N PRO A 125 -13.27 -20.83 4.61
CA PRO A 125 -14.21 -21.78 5.21
C PRO A 125 -14.88 -21.27 6.48
N ASP A 126 -14.21 -20.46 7.27
CA ASP A 126 -14.70 -20.01 8.58
C ASP A 126 -15.64 -18.81 8.51
N LEU A 127 -16.75 -18.84 9.22
CA LEU A 127 -17.74 -17.75 9.25
C LEU A 127 -17.20 -16.48 9.91
N ASP A 128 -16.42 -16.58 10.97
CA ASP A 128 -15.79 -15.43 11.65
C ASP A 128 -14.75 -14.72 10.76
N ALA A 129 -14.03 -15.46 9.93
CA ALA A 129 -13.16 -14.86 8.90
C ALA A 129 -13.96 -14.13 7.82
N LYS A 130 -15.13 -14.68 7.41
CA LYS A 130 -16.05 -13.99 6.47
C LYS A 130 -16.54 -12.65 7.04
N PHE A 131 -16.85 -12.62 8.34
CA PHE A 131 -17.31 -11.39 8.99
C PHE A 131 -16.25 -10.29 8.94
N TYR A 132 -15.00 -10.62 9.27
CA TYR A 132 -13.94 -9.64 9.19
C TYR A 132 -13.65 -9.22 7.74
N ALA A 133 -13.55 -10.16 6.81
CA ALA A 133 -13.34 -9.85 5.40
C ALA A 133 -14.42 -8.91 4.82
N ALA A 134 -15.68 -9.04 5.29
CA ALA A 134 -16.75 -8.13 4.88
C ALA A 134 -16.54 -6.69 5.41
N THR A 135 -15.98 -6.51 6.61
CA THR A 135 -15.58 -5.16 7.09
C THR A 135 -14.41 -4.61 6.28
N GLN A 136 -13.44 -5.44 5.93
CA GLN A 136 -12.33 -5.05 5.07
C GLN A 136 -12.82 -4.59 3.70
N VAL A 137 -13.77 -5.28 3.04
CA VAL A 137 -14.37 -4.82 1.77
C VAL A 137 -14.89 -3.38 1.89
N MET A 138 -15.49 -3.01 3.01
CA MET A 138 -15.97 -1.65 3.24
C MET A 138 -14.82 -0.67 3.46
N ASP A 139 -13.78 -1.07 4.19
CA ASP A 139 -12.58 -0.26 4.41
C ASP A 139 -11.89 0.06 3.09
N GLU A 140 -11.67 -0.94 2.21
CA GLU A 140 -11.04 -0.79 0.90
C GLU A 140 -11.83 0.14 -0.04
N ALA A 141 -13.17 0.05 0.00
CA ALA A 141 -14.01 0.97 -0.78
C ALA A 141 -13.78 2.43 -0.36
N ARG A 142 -13.65 2.68 0.95
CA ARG A 142 -13.35 3.99 1.54
C ARG A 142 -11.93 4.47 1.18
N HIS A 143 -10.95 3.57 1.18
CA HIS A 143 -9.57 3.88 0.78
C HIS A 143 -9.50 4.33 -0.68
N VAL A 144 -10.17 3.61 -1.58
CA VAL A 144 -10.31 4.03 -2.99
C VAL A 144 -10.92 5.42 -3.09
N GLU A 145 -11.97 5.71 -2.30
CA GLU A 145 -12.61 7.04 -2.27
C GLU A 145 -11.62 8.13 -1.80
N ALA A 146 -10.89 7.88 -0.71
CA ALA A 146 -9.93 8.83 -0.15
C ALA A 146 -8.79 9.13 -1.14
N TYR A 147 -8.17 8.10 -1.72
CA TYR A 147 -7.10 8.29 -2.70
C TYR A 147 -7.60 8.89 -4.01
N LYS A 148 -8.79 8.54 -4.47
CA LYS A 148 -9.42 9.20 -5.63
C LYS A 148 -9.56 10.70 -5.41
N ASN A 149 -10.03 11.13 -4.24
CA ASN A 149 -10.17 12.55 -3.90
C ASN A 149 -8.80 13.25 -3.85
N LEU A 150 -7.79 12.59 -3.29
CA LEU A 150 -6.41 13.11 -3.28
C LEU A 150 -5.84 13.24 -4.70
N MET A 151 -6.07 12.25 -5.57
CA MET A 151 -5.62 12.27 -6.97
C MET A 151 -6.21 13.41 -7.77
N GLN A 152 -7.47 13.80 -7.50
CA GLN A 152 -8.08 14.96 -8.14
C GLN A 152 -7.33 16.27 -7.84
N LYS A 153 -6.74 16.39 -6.64
CA LYS A 153 -5.92 17.54 -6.28
C LYS A 153 -4.53 17.53 -6.94
N PHE A 154 -3.97 16.36 -7.25
CA PHE A 154 -2.75 16.27 -8.04
C PHE A 154 -2.93 16.73 -9.50
N GLY A 155 -4.12 16.54 -10.08
CA GLY A 155 -4.44 16.88 -11.46
C GLY A 155 -3.70 16.02 -12.50
N VAL A 156 -3.08 14.91 -12.07
CA VAL A 156 -2.45 13.90 -12.91
C VAL A 156 -2.57 12.54 -12.21
N ALA A 157 -2.81 11.46 -12.97
CA ALA A 157 -2.94 10.10 -12.45
C ALA A 157 -2.24 9.11 -13.39
N TYR A 158 -1.92 7.93 -12.86
CA TYR A 158 -1.26 6.86 -13.60
C TYR A 158 -2.03 5.54 -13.49
N PRO A 159 -1.95 4.66 -14.52
CA PRO A 159 -2.56 3.34 -14.46
C PRO A 159 -1.82 2.42 -13.48
N MET A 160 -2.43 1.28 -13.16
CA MET A 160 -1.79 0.21 -12.42
C MET A 160 -0.57 -0.31 -13.19
N THR A 161 0.57 -0.45 -12.50
CA THR A 161 1.79 -0.99 -13.10
C THR A 161 1.65 -2.47 -13.46
N ALA A 162 2.37 -2.91 -14.49
CA ALA A 162 2.33 -4.31 -14.93
C ALA A 162 2.72 -5.32 -13.83
N PRO A 163 3.77 -5.08 -12.98
CA PRO A 163 4.09 -6.00 -11.87
C PRO A 163 2.98 -6.10 -10.81
N LEU A 164 2.33 -4.98 -10.45
CA LEU A 164 1.20 -5.02 -9.52
C LEU A 164 0.03 -5.79 -10.13
N LYS A 165 -0.26 -5.53 -11.41
CA LYS A 165 -1.33 -6.23 -12.13
C LYS A 165 -1.10 -7.73 -12.21
N ALA A 166 0.15 -8.18 -12.45
CA ALA A 166 0.50 -9.59 -12.50
C ALA A 166 0.27 -10.27 -11.14
N LEU A 167 0.74 -9.68 -10.04
CA LEU A 167 0.54 -10.25 -8.71
C LEU A 167 -0.94 -10.33 -8.32
N VAL A 168 -1.74 -9.31 -8.66
CA VAL A 168 -3.19 -9.33 -8.42
C VAL A 168 -3.88 -10.39 -9.30
N ASP A 169 -3.45 -10.55 -10.56
CA ASP A 169 -3.97 -11.59 -11.47
C ASP A 169 -3.70 -12.98 -10.89
N ASP A 170 -2.49 -13.26 -10.41
CA ASP A 170 -2.11 -14.52 -9.77
C ASP A 170 -2.93 -14.78 -8.49
N ALA A 171 -3.07 -13.77 -7.63
CA ALA A 171 -3.87 -13.85 -6.40
C ALA A 171 -5.35 -14.17 -6.67
N LEU A 172 -5.90 -13.62 -7.75
CA LEU A 172 -7.30 -13.81 -8.10
C LEU A 172 -7.56 -15.11 -8.86
N ARG A 173 -6.59 -15.62 -9.65
CA ARG A 173 -6.72 -16.88 -10.40
C ARG A 173 -6.55 -18.12 -9.55
N ASP A 174 -5.74 -18.06 -8.50
CA ASP A 174 -5.52 -19.22 -7.64
C ASP A 174 -6.83 -19.60 -6.94
N SER A 175 -7.21 -20.85 -7.04
CA SER A 175 -8.46 -21.37 -6.44
C SER A 175 -8.35 -21.60 -4.93
N ARG A 176 -7.15 -21.57 -4.37
CA ARG A 176 -6.89 -21.76 -2.94
C ARG A 176 -7.03 -20.43 -2.20
N TRP A 177 -7.91 -20.39 -1.22
CA TRP A 177 -8.23 -19.16 -0.49
C TRP A 177 -7.03 -18.53 0.22
N ASP A 178 -6.10 -19.33 0.74
CA ASP A 178 -4.93 -18.86 1.48
C ASP A 178 -3.90 -18.12 0.61
N PHE A 179 -3.82 -18.43 -0.70
CA PHE A 179 -2.99 -17.67 -1.64
C PHE A 179 -3.48 -16.23 -1.83
N THR A 180 -4.79 -16.01 -1.78
CA THR A 180 -5.33 -14.65 -1.79
C THR A 180 -4.88 -13.87 -0.55
N TYR A 181 -4.88 -14.51 0.65
CA TYR A 181 -4.34 -13.89 1.86
C TYR A 181 -2.83 -13.61 1.76
N LEU A 182 -2.05 -14.55 1.26
CA LEU A 182 -0.60 -14.35 1.09
C LEU A 182 -0.29 -13.19 0.17
N ALA A 183 -0.94 -13.14 -0.99
CA ALA A 183 -0.70 -12.08 -1.95
C ALA A 183 -1.18 -10.73 -1.43
N MET A 184 -2.38 -10.66 -0.88
CA MET A 184 -3.01 -9.40 -0.49
C MET A 184 -2.58 -8.98 0.92
N GLN A 185 -3.06 -9.65 1.97
CA GLN A 185 -2.85 -9.18 3.35
C GLN A 185 -1.38 -9.25 3.80
N VAL A 186 -0.60 -10.22 3.28
CA VAL A 186 0.81 -10.33 3.70
C VAL A 186 1.72 -9.48 2.82
N VAL A 187 1.65 -9.65 1.48
CA VAL A 187 2.61 -9.00 0.58
C VAL A 187 2.18 -7.60 0.20
N ILE A 188 1.00 -7.42 -0.40
CA ILE A 188 0.57 -6.12 -0.95
C ILE A 188 0.30 -5.12 0.18
N GLU A 189 -0.53 -5.47 1.16
CA GLU A 189 -0.88 -4.58 2.29
C GLU A 189 0.29 -4.42 3.27
N GLY A 190 1.08 -5.48 3.51
CA GLY A 190 2.30 -5.36 4.29
C GLY A 190 3.30 -4.37 3.71
N LEU A 191 3.45 -4.35 2.37
CA LEU A 191 4.26 -3.37 1.67
C LEU A 191 3.62 -1.98 1.68
N ALA A 192 2.29 -1.93 1.48
CA ALA A 192 1.53 -0.67 1.48
C ALA A 192 1.68 0.07 2.81
N LEU A 193 1.56 -0.63 3.96
CA LEU A 193 1.81 -0.06 5.29
C LEU A 193 3.15 0.66 5.40
N ALA A 194 4.22 0.06 4.90
CA ALA A 194 5.56 0.67 4.94
C ALA A 194 5.65 1.89 4.01
N ALA A 195 5.04 1.82 2.82
CA ALA A 195 5.02 2.92 1.86
C ALA A 195 4.17 4.10 2.36
N PHE A 196 2.97 3.84 2.89
CA PHE A 196 2.11 4.86 3.50
C PHE A 196 2.79 5.52 4.71
N GLY A 197 3.43 4.71 5.57
CA GLY A 197 4.20 5.18 6.71
C GLY A 197 5.32 6.13 6.30
N THR A 198 6.03 5.81 5.22
CA THR A 198 7.09 6.68 4.68
C THR A 198 6.53 8.04 4.28
N ILE A 199 5.38 8.08 3.58
CA ILE A 199 4.75 9.36 3.20
C ILE A 199 4.21 10.07 4.42
N ARG A 200 3.48 9.39 5.32
CA ARG A 200 2.95 9.96 6.56
C ARG A 200 4.04 10.68 7.37
N ASP A 201 5.21 10.04 7.49
CA ASP A 201 6.28 10.53 8.37
C ASP A 201 7.11 11.63 7.69
N LEU A 202 7.32 11.58 6.39
CA LEU A 202 8.15 12.53 5.65
C LEU A 202 7.36 13.72 5.07
N ALA A 203 6.10 13.55 4.71
CA ALA A 203 5.29 14.64 4.15
C ALA A 203 5.08 15.76 5.17
N GLN A 204 5.27 17.01 4.74
CA GLN A 204 4.91 18.18 5.52
C GLN A 204 3.52 18.69 5.16
N ASN A 205 2.98 18.32 4.00
CA ASN A 205 1.62 18.65 3.61
C ASN A 205 0.60 17.89 4.50
N PRO A 206 -0.26 18.60 5.24
CA PRO A 206 -1.16 17.99 6.22
C PRO A 206 -2.21 17.08 5.58
N LEU A 207 -2.70 17.40 4.36
CA LEU A 207 -3.67 16.55 3.66
C LEU A 207 -3.06 15.20 3.29
N ALA A 208 -1.86 15.20 2.70
CA ALA A 208 -1.16 13.97 2.36
C ALA A 208 -0.86 13.11 3.60
N LYS A 209 -0.48 13.75 4.70
CA LYS A 209 -0.22 13.09 5.99
C LYS A 209 -1.49 12.43 6.54
N MET A 210 -2.61 13.15 6.59
CA MET A 210 -3.89 12.65 7.12
C MET A 210 -4.41 11.45 6.31
N VAL A 211 -4.44 11.56 4.98
CA VAL A 211 -4.93 10.47 4.12
C VAL A 211 -4.15 9.18 4.39
N ASN A 212 -2.82 9.24 4.37
CA ASN A 212 -2.00 8.04 4.58
C ASN A 212 -2.10 7.52 6.03
N ALA A 213 -2.22 8.38 7.05
CA ALA A 213 -2.33 7.94 8.44
C ALA A 213 -3.65 7.21 8.70
N TYR A 214 -4.77 7.71 8.17
CA TYR A 214 -6.08 7.11 8.40
C TYR A 214 -6.26 5.80 7.63
N VAL A 215 -5.75 5.70 6.42
CA VAL A 215 -5.71 4.42 5.69
C VAL A 215 -4.85 3.41 6.44
N MET A 216 -3.65 3.79 6.90
CA MET A 216 -2.77 2.89 7.67
C MET A 216 -3.42 2.34 8.95
N GLU A 217 -4.30 3.11 9.61
CA GLU A 217 -5.03 2.65 10.78
C GLU A 217 -5.91 1.43 10.47
N ASP A 218 -6.50 1.39 9.27
CA ASP A 218 -7.29 0.25 8.79
C ASP A 218 -6.38 -0.89 8.31
N GLU A 219 -5.37 -0.59 7.50
CA GLU A 219 -4.41 -1.55 6.93
C GLU A 219 -3.68 -2.39 7.99
N ALA A 220 -3.34 -1.80 9.13
CA ALA A 220 -2.75 -2.54 10.24
C ALA A 220 -3.66 -3.68 10.72
N ARG A 221 -5.00 -3.51 10.66
CA ARG A 221 -5.97 -4.56 11.00
C ARG A 221 -6.09 -5.60 9.90
N HIS A 222 -5.98 -5.20 8.62
CA HIS A 222 -6.03 -6.12 7.47
C HIS A 222 -4.83 -7.07 7.50
N VAL A 223 -3.63 -6.57 7.73
CA VAL A 223 -2.43 -7.38 7.91
C VAL A 223 -2.55 -8.31 9.12
N ALA A 224 -3.09 -7.81 10.25
CA ALA A 224 -3.34 -8.64 11.43
C ALA A 224 -4.36 -9.76 11.14
N PHE A 225 -5.38 -9.50 10.34
CA PHE A 225 -6.35 -10.51 9.90
C PHE A 225 -5.69 -11.63 9.11
N GLY A 226 -4.90 -11.29 8.09
CA GLY A 226 -4.13 -12.28 7.32
C GLY A 226 -3.20 -13.09 8.20
N ARG A 227 -2.41 -12.43 9.06
CA ARG A 227 -1.50 -13.05 10.01
C ARG A 227 -2.20 -14.07 10.92
N LEU A 228 -3.28 -13.67 11.59
CA LEU A 228 -4.01 -14.50 12.53
C LEU A 228 -4.66 -15.71 11.84
N THR A 229 -5.24 -15.51 10.67
CA THR A 229 -5.88 -16.59 9.91
C THR A 229 -4.87 -17.62 9.42
N LEU A 230 -3.77 -17.19 8.82
CA LEU A 230 -2.76 -18.09 8.25
C LEU A 230 -1.92 -18.77 9.32
N ARG A 231 -1.62 -18.10 10.44
CA ARG A 231 -0.91 -18.70 11.58
C ARG A 231 -1.63 -19.92 12.16
N ASP A 232 -2.96 -19.89 12.16
CA ASP A 232 -3.77 -21.01 12.65
C ASP A 232 -3.89 -22.13 11.60
N TYR A 233 -3.79 -21.81 10.33
CA TYR A 233 -3.96 -22.75 9.21
C TYR A 233 -2.67 -23.46 8.79
N TYR A 234 -1.56 -22.76 8.65
CA TYR A 234 -0.34 -23.31 8.07
C TYR A 234 0.33 -24.44 8.86
N PRO A 235 0.23 -24.52 10.20
CA PRO A 235 0.71 -25.70 10.93
C PRO A 235 -0.01 -27.01 10.55
N GLN A 236 -1.19 -26.94 9.93
CA GLN A 236 -1.97 -28.09 9.48
C GLN A 236 -1.51 -28.61 8.10
N LEU A 237 -0.74 -27.83 7.35
CA LEU A 237 -0.24 -28.18 6.04
C LEU A 237 0.95 -29.13 6.11
N THR A 238 1.11 -29.96 5.08
CA THR A 238 2.33 -30.74 4.85
C THR A 238 3.52 -29.83 4.53
N GLN A 239 4.74 -30.37 4.64
CA GLN A 239 5.93 -29.58 4.25
C GLN A 239 5.90 -29.17 2.78
N ALA A 240 5.47 -30.07 1.87
CA ALA A 240 5.38 -29.78 0.45
C ALA A 240 4.42 -28.62 0.15
N GLU A 241 3.28 -28.59 0.84
CA GLU A 241 2.33 -27.47 0.70
C GLU A 241 2.89 -26.16 1.24
N ARG A 242 3.64 -26.17 2.35
CA ARG A 242 4.34 -24.98 2.83
C ARG A 242 5.42 -24.51 1.86
N ASP A 243 6.18 -25.44 1.28
CA ASP A 243 7.24 -25.14 0.30
C ASP A 243 6.67 -24.42 -0.94
N GLU A 244 5.47 -24.79 -1.41
CA GLU A 244 4.78 -24.08 -2.50
C GLU A 244 4.43 -22.64 -2.12
N ARG A 245 3.97 -22.40 -0.89
CA ARG A 245 3.65 -21.05 -0.39
C ARG A 245 4.91 -20.19 -0.25
N GLU A 246 6.00 -20.79 0.19
CA GLU A 246 7.30 -20.11 0.25
C GLU A 246 7.80 -19.72 -1.17
N GLU A 247 7.67 -20.60 -2.16
CA GLU A 247 8.01 -20.29 -3.56
C GLU A 247 7.20 -19.13 -4.09
N PHE A 248 5.87 -19.15 -3.89
CA PHE A 248 4.99 -18.06 -4.26
C PHE A 248 5.39 -16.74 -3.58
N LEU A 249 5.66 -16.76 -2.26
CA LEU A 249 6.07 -15.57 -1.52
C LEU A 249 7.39 -14.99 -2.02
N VAL A 250 8.38 -15.84 -2.32
CA VAL A 250 9.66 -15.39 -2.86
C VAL A 250 9.47 -14.66 -4.18
N GLU A 251 8.69 -15.24 -5.09
CA GLU A 251 8.38 -14.63 -6.39
C GLU A 251 7.62 -13.31 -6.21
N ALA A 252 6.57 -13.31 -5.40
CA ALA A 252 5.78 -12.12 -5.09
C ALA A 252 6.64 -10.99 -4.49
N CYS A 253 7.55 -11.31 -3.56
CA CYS A 253 8.44 -10.34 -2.95
C CYS A 253 9.42 -9.73 -3.95
N TYR A 254 9.97 -10.51 -4.89
CA TYR A 254 10.82 -9.96 -5.94
C TYR A 254 10.03 -9.03 -6.89
N HIS A 255 8.83 -9.43 -7.32
CA HIS A 255 7.96 -8.58 -8.13
C HIS A 255 7.63 -7.27 -7.42
N MET A 256 7.33 -7.33 -6.12
CA MET A 256 6.99 -6.14 -5.34
C MET A 256 8.19 -5.23 -5.09
N ARG A 257 9.40 -5.77 -4.90
CA ARG A 257 10.63 -4.98 -4.79
C ARG A 257 10.91 -4.20 -6.07
N ASP A 258 10.70 -4.83 -7.23
CA ASP A 258 11.13 -4.31 -8.52
C ASP A 258 10.07 -3.42 -9.20
N ARG A 259 8.86 -3.33 -8.64
CA ARG A 259 7.75 -2.54 -9.20
C ARG A 259 7.94 -1.01 -9.12
N PHE A 260 8.83 -0.51 -8.26
CA PHE A 260 8.98 0.92 -7.99
C PHE A 260 9.98 1.62 -8.92
N GLN A 261 9.99 1.26 -10.19
CA GLN A 261 10.86 1.88 -11.20
C GLN A 261 10.28 3.18 -11.80
N ALA A 262 8.98 3.40 -11.68
CA ALA A 262 8.26 4.58 -12.18
C ALA A 262 8.58 4.95 -13.64
N ARG A 263 8.75 3.94 -14.51
CA ARG A 263 9.11 4.11 -15.94
C ARG A 263 8.14 5.03 -16.66
N GLU A 264 6.85 4.92 -16.36
CA GLU A 264 5.76 5.71 -16.93
C GLU A 264 5.94 7.22 -16.67
N VAL A 265 6.56 7.58 -15.54
CA VAL A 265 6.89 8.98 -15.23
C VAL A 265 7.99 9.47 -16.14
N TYR A 266 9.04 8.67 -16.33
CA TYR A 266 10.15 9.06 -17.19
C TYR A 266 9.74 9.18 -18.65
N GLU A 267 8.91 8.24 -19.13
CA GLU A 267 8.33 8.28 -20.48
C GLU A 267 7.46 9.53 -20.68
N THR A 268 6.56 9.82 -19.74
CA THR A 268 5.67 10.99 -19.80
C THR A 268 6.44 12.32 -19.82
N MET A 269 7.61 12.35 -19.16
CA MET A 269 8.44 13.53 -19.03
C MET A 269 9.51 13.65 -20.13
N ASP A 270 9.47 12.80 -21.16
CA ASP A 270 10.48 12.73 -22.25
C ASP A 270 11.93 12.57 -21.73
N LEU A 271 12.10 11.80 -20.63
CA LEU A 271 13.41 11.52 -20.04
C LEU A 271 14.03 10.23 -20.61
N PRO A 272 15.35 10.07 -20.56
CA PRO A 272 16.01 8.84 -20.98
C PRO A 272 15.73 7.70 -19.97
N VAL A 273 14.70 6.92 -20.24
CA VAL A 273 14.09 5.95 -19.29
C VAL A 273 15.13 5.01 -18.69
N GLU A 274 15.95 4.37 -19.54
CA GLU A 274 16.94 3.39 -19.06
C GLU A 274 18.02 4.02 -18.18
N GLU A 275 18.45 5.24 -18.47
CA GLU A 275 19.40 5.98 -17.63
C GLU A 275 18.77 6.37 -16.28
N CYS A 276 17.50 6.80 -16.31
CA CYS A 276 16.74 7.14 -15.09
C CYS A 276 16.57 5.92 -14.19
N VAL A 277 16.16 4.78 -14.75
CA VAL A 277 15.99 3.52 -14.00
C VAL A 277 17.35 3.07 -13.44
N ALA A 278 18.40 3.04 -14.24
CA ALA A 278 19.73 2.62 -13.79
C ALA A 278 20.26 3.51 -12.65
N TYR A 279 20.03 4.82 -12.72
CA TYR A 279 20.40 5.74 -11.64
C TYR A 279 19.58 5.47 -10.37
N ALA A 280 18.25 5.37 -10.52
CA ALA A 280 17.35 5.12 -9.40
C ALA A 280 17.70 3.81 -8.66
N GLU A 281 18.04 2.75 -9.40
CA GLU A 281 18.42 1.46 -8.82
C GLU A 281 19.74 1.50 -8.03
N GLN A 282 20.66 2.39 -8.39
CA GLN A 282 21.93 2.56 -7.70
C GLN A 282 21.85 3.53 -6.51
N SER A 283 20.80 4.34 -6.42
CA SER A 283 20.61 5.31 -5.34
C SER A 283 20.49 4.62 -3.99
N GLU A 284 21.34 5.03 -3.02
CA GLU A 284 21.29 4.50 -1.64
C GLU A 284 19.93 4.76 -0.96
N MET A 285 19.31 5.92 -1.26
CA MET A 285 17.97 6.23 -0.73
C MET A 285 16.91 5.27 -1.26
N ASN A 286 16.95 4.97 -2.56
CA ASN A 286 16.02 4.00 -3.14
C ASN A 286 16.27 2.56 -2.65
N LYS A 287 17.52 2.18 -2.43
CA LYS A 287 17.86 0.89 -1.80
C LYS A 287 17.28 0.82 -0.39
N LEU A 288 17.50 1.87 0.41
CA LEU A 288 16.93 1.96 1.76
C LEU A 288 15.39 1.89 1.73
N PHE A 289 14.75 2.65 0.85
CA PHE A 289 13.30 2.60 0.69
C PHE A 289 12.82 1.19 0.34
N ARG A 290 13.45 0.52 -0.62
CA ARG A 290 13.10 -0.86 -0.99
C ARG A 290 13.25 -1.85 0.17
N THR A 291 14.24 -1.70 1.03
CA THR A 291 14.35 -2.55 2.24
C THR A 291 13.25 -2.22 3.25
N LEU A 292 12.92 -0.94 3.45
CA LEU A 292 11.83 -0.51 4.36
C LEU A 292 10.48 -1.11 3.98
N LEU A 293 10.21 -1.32 2.68
CA LEU A 293 8.97 -1.94 2.23
C LEU A 293 8.71 -3.33 2.83
N PHE A 294 9.76 -4.03 3.25
CA PHE A 294 9.66 -5.37 3.85
C PHE A 294 9.54 -5.36 5.37
N GLN A 295 9.55 -4.19 6.00
CA GLN A 295 9.48 -4.06 7.46
C GLN A 295 8.27 -4.74 8.09
N ARG A 296 7.14 -4.76 7.39
CA ARG A 296 5.90 -5.40 7.85
C ARG A 296 5.76 -6.84 7.33
N ILE A 297 6.32 -7.15 6.17
CA ILE A 297 6.19 -8.47 5.51
C ILE A 297 7.03 -9.52 6.25
N VAL A 298 8.31 -9.26 6.48
CA VAL A 298 9.25 -10.25 7.01
C VAL A 298 8.82 -10.82 8.36
N PRO A 299 8.44 -10.02 9.37
CA PRO A 299 7.99 -10.57 10.64
C PRO A 299 6.66 -11.31 10.55
N VAL A 300 5.73 -10.90 9.65
CA VAL A 300 4.48 -11.63 9.40
C VAL A 300 4.77 -13.01 8.81
N VAL A 301 5.62 -13.10 7.79
CA VAL A 301 5.99 -14.38 7.14
C VAL A 301 6.62 -15.33 8.14
N LYS A 302 7.46 -14.85 9.06
CA LYS A 302 8.01 -15.64 10.15
C LYS A 302 6.91 -16.11 11.11
N ASP A 303 6.01 -15.24 11.55
CA ASP A 303 4.96 -15.53 12.53
C ASP A 303 3.93 -16.54 12.01
N ILE A 304 3.62 -16.54 10.71
CA ILE A 304 2.71 -17.52 10.09
C ILE A 304 3.37 -18.88 9.83
N GLY A 305 4.67 -19.05 10.12
CA GLY A 305 5.39 -20.31 10.01
C GLY A 305 5.94 -20.65 8.63
N LEU A 306 6.00 -19.70 7.70
CA LEU A 306 6.70 -19.83 6.42
C LEU A 306 8.14 -19.30 6.55
N TRP A 307 9.03 -20.10 7.15
CA TRP A 307 10.37 -19.68 7.52
C TRP A 307 11.44 -20.70 7.13
N GLY A 308 11.27 -21.33 5.97
CA GLY A 308 12.23 -22.31 5.43
C GLY A 308 13.47 -21.64 4.81
N ASP A 309 14.41 -22.48 4.38
CA ASP A 309 15.70 -22.04 3.84
C ASP A 309 15.54 -21.12 2.61
N LYS A 310 14.52 -21.36 1.78
CA LYS A 310 14.26 -20.55 0.57
C LYS A 310 13.90 -19.10 0.92
N ILE A 311 12.98 -18.92 1.86
CA ILE A 311 12.55 -17.59 2.35
C ILE A 311 13.72 -16.88 3.02
N GLN A 312 14.43 -17.56 3.94
CA GLN A 312 15.55 -16.95 4.64
C GLN A 312 16.67 -16.54 3.68
N LYS A 313 16.95 -17.37 2.66
CA LYS A 313 17.92 -17.02 1.62
C LYS A 313 17.46 -15.79 0.82
N ALA A 314 16.22 -15.75 0.36
CA ALA A 314 15.69 -14.63 -0.40
C ALA A 314 15.75 -13.33 0.42
N TYR A 315 15.35 -13.36 1.69
CA TYR A 315 15.39 -12.16 2.55
C TYR A 315 16.82 -11.73 2.92
N THR A 316 17.75 -12.68 2.98
CA THR A 316 19.18 -12.38 3.11
C THR A 316 19.71 -11.68 1.85
N ASP A 317 19.41 -12.22 0.66
CA ASP A 317 19.82 -11.66 -0.62
C ASP A 317 19.22 -10.26 -0.86
N MET A 318 18.02 -10.01 -0.34
CA MET A 318 17.36 -8.70 -0.36
C MET A 318 17.83 -7.72 0.73
N GLY A 319 18.60 -8.20 1.72
CA GLY A 319 19.11 -7.37 2.83
C GLY A 319 18.04 -7.01 3.88
N VAL A 320 16.94 -7.78 3.99
CA VAL A 320 15.77 -7.47 4.84
C VAL A 320 15.63 -8.36 6.08
N MET A 321 16.53 -9.32 6.31
CA MET A 321 16.48 -10.25 7.45
C MET A 321 16.44 -9.57 8.83
N HIS A 322 16.97 -8.35 8.94
CA HIS A 322 16.99 -7.61 10.20
C HIS A 322 15.58 -7.21 10.71
N TYR A 323 14.55 -7.30 9.87
CA TYR A 323 13.16 -7.07 10.26
C TYR A 323 12.48 -8.29 10.92
N ALA A 324 13.13 -9.48 10.91
CA ALA A 324 12.49 -10.75 11.31
C ALA A 324 11.97 -10.79 12.76
N ASP A 325 12.51 -9.96 13.64
CA ASP A 325 12.18 -9.94 15.07
C ASP A 325 11.44 -8.65 15.48
N GLN A 326 10.88 -7.92 14.54
CA GLN A 326 10.08 -6.72 14.85
C GLN A 326 8.75 -7.10 15.50
N ASP A 327 8.35 -6.32 16.49
CA ASP A 327 7.07 -6.46 17.17
C ASP A 327 5.96 -5.81 16.33
N LEU A 328 5.13 -6.66 15.71
CA LEU A 328 4.02 -6.24 14.86
C LEU A 328 2.91 -5.54 15.64
N ASP A 329 2.68 -5.95 16.88
CA ASP A 329 1.61 -5.38 17.71
C ASP A 329 2.01 -3.99 18.21
N GLU A 330 3.30 -3.78 18.55
CA GLU A 330 3.84 -2.44 18.85
C GLU A 330 3.75 -1.50 17.64
N LEU A 331 4.12 -1.98 16.45
CA LEU A 331 4.03 -1.20 15.22
C LEU A 331 2.58 -0.78 14.90
N ALA A 332 1.61 -1.69 15.06
CA ALA A 332 0.20 -1.39 14.85
C ALA A 332 -0.33 -0.37 15.89
N ALA A 333 0.08 -0.50 17.15
CA ALA A 333 -0.31 0.46 18.20
C ALA A 333 0.27 1.87 17.95
N GLN A 334 1.47 1.97 17.39
CA GLN A 334 2.06 3.25 16.97
C GLN A 334 1.25 3.91 15.84
N ASP A 335 0.84 3.13 14.82
CA ASP A 335 0.05 3.64 13.70
C ASP A 335 -1.31 4.19 14.18
N GLU A 336 -2.01 3.44 15.03
CA GLU A 336 -3.28 3.89 15.64
C GLU A 336 -3.11 5.16 16.48
N LYS A 337 -2.01 5.24 17.25
CA LYS A 337 -1.73 6.43 18.05
C LYS A 337 -1.54 7.65 17.18
N ILE A 338 -0.79 7.54 16.09
CA ILE A 338 -0.53 8.67 15.18
C ILE A 338 -1.84 9.14 14.53
N ALA A 339 -2.72 8.22 14.09
CA ALA A 339 -4.02 8.58 13.54
C ALA A 339 -4.89 9.33 14.55
N LYS A 340 -4.95 8.85 15.80
CA LYS A 340 -5.68 9.52 16.90
C LYS A 340 -5.09 10.90 17.25
N ASP A 341 -3.77 11.03 17.25
CA ASP A 341 -3.10 12.30 17.51
C ASP A 341 -3.48 13.34 16.43
N LEU A 342 -3.61 12.91 15.18
CA LEU A 342 -4.08 13.77 14.07
C LEU A 342 -5.55 14.19 14.21
N ASP A 343 -6.43 13.33 14.72
CA ASP A 343 -7.83 13.69 15.00
C ASP A 343 -7.94 14.78 16.09
N THR A 344 -6.96 14.87 17.00
CA THR A 344 -6.96 15.88 18.07
C THR A 344 -6.42 17.24 17.64
N VAL A 345 -5.71 17.28 16.49
CA VAL A 345 -5.20 18.54 15.93
C VAL A 345 -6.38 19.35 15.41
N ASN A 346 -6.54 20.57 15.94
CA ASN A 346 -7.54 21.48 15.41
C ASN A 346 -7.22 21.80 13.95
N HIS A 347 -8.11 21.45 13.03
CA HIS A 347 -7.93 21.69 11.60
C HIS A 347 -7.59 23.15 11.26
N GLN A 348 -8.03 24.11 12.08
CA GLN A 348 -7.63 25.53 11.95
C GLN A 348 -6.15 25.75 12.25
N ASP A 349 -5.60 25.08 13.26
CA ASP A 349 -4.18 25.19 13.63
C ASP A 349 -3.29 24.53 12.56
N VAL A 350 -3.72 23.40 12.00
CA VAL A 350 -3.04 22.74 10.87
C VAL A 350 -3.04 23.66 9.64
N ARG A 351 -4.17 24.29 9.35
CA ARG A 351 -4.31 25.24 8.23
C ARG A 351 -3.41 26.47 8.42
N MET A 352 -3.33 27.01 9.64
CA MET A 352 -2.45 28.14 9.96
C MET A 352 -0.98 27.75 9.89
N ALA A 353 -0.60 26.57 10.37
CA ALA A 353 0.77 26.07 10.26
C ALA A 353 1.17 25.86 8.79
N TYR A 354 0.28 25.33 7.96
CA TYR A 354 0.48 25.19 6.51
C TYR A 354 0.66 26.55 5.82
N VAL A 355 -0.22 27.51 6.11
CA VAL A 355 -0.12 28.89 5.57
C VAL A 355 1.20 29.55 5.96
N HIS A 356 1.65 29.38 7.21
CA HIS A 356 2.94 29.90 7.68
C HIS A 356 4.15 29.21 7.03
N ALA A 357 4.09 27.88 6.82
CA ALA A 357 5.15 27.14 6.14
C ALA A 357 5.29 27.56 4.67
N VAL A 358 4.17 27.73 3.96
CA VAL A 358 4.17 28.20 2.56
C VAL A 358 4.61 29.65 2.45
N ALA A 359 4.18 30.52 3.36
CA ALA A 359 4.59 31.93 3.39
C ALA A 359 6.08 32.08 3.73
N GLY A 360 6.62 31.29 4.67
CA GLY A 360 8.04 31.31 5.05
C GLY A 360 8.98 30.70 4.00
N ALA A 361 8.47 29.90 3.07
CA ALA A 361 9.25 29.39 1.95
C ALA A 361 9.30 30.35 0.74
N ALA A 362 8.52 31.45 0.80
CA ALA A 362 8.45 32.47 -0.25
C ALA A 362 9.32 33.72 0.07
N GLU A 363 9.94 33.76 1.24
CA GLU A 363 10.98 34.71 1.62
C GLU A 363 12.39 34.10 1.45
#